data_f48480afbdf0872d69e1fc9ca741e61c
#
_entry.id   f48480afbdf0872d69e1fc9ca741e61c
#
_cell.length_a   1.000
_cell.length_b   1.000
_cell.length_c   1.000
_cell.angle_alpha   90.00
_cell.angle_beta   90.00
_cell.angle_gamma   90.00
#
_symmetry.space_group_name_H-M   'P 1'
#
loop_
_entity.id
_entity.type
_entity.pdbx_description
1 polymer ?
#
loop_
_entity_poly.entity_id
_entity_poly.type
_entity_poly.pdbx_seq_one_letter_code
_entity_poly.pdbx_strand_id
1 'polypeptide(L)'
;QKSLRTKNRLYQSNHIFVAFKQILKGIIIALLFFKFTMDIIFIQGLKVDTVIGIYDWERKIRQEIVLDIEMSADISTAASTDHIDQALNYKDICKRLRSFVSDSEFQLVETLAEEICQIIIKEFGVQWVKLKLNKGEAITGAEGVGVIIERTME
;
A
#
# COMPACT_ATOMS: atom_id res chain seq x y z
N GLN A 1 -58.82 -7.66 14.50
CA GLN A 1 -57.89 -6.52 14.75
C GLN A 1 -56.40 -6.97 14.92
N LYS A 2 -56.11 -8.15 15.52
CA LYS A 2 -54.72 -8.67 15.65
C LYS A 2 -54.07 -9.05 14.29
N SER A 3 -54.83 -9.59 13.34
CA SER A 3 -54.33 -10.03 12.02
C SER A 3 -53.81 -8.87 11.13
N LEU A 4 -54.47 -7.72 11.18
CA LEU A 4 -54.08 -6.53 10.40
C LEU A 4 -52.78 -5.89 10.91
N ARG A 5 -52.57 -5.90 12.26
CA ARG A 5 -51.30 -5.35 12.84
C ARG A 5 -50.09 -6.21 12.50
N THR A 6 -50.24 -7.52 12.38
CA THR A 6 -49.14 -8.44 12.02
C THR A 6 -48.75 -8.29 10.54
N LYS A 7 -49.72 -8.13 9.65
CA LYS A 7 -49.46 -7.89 8.22
C LYS A 7 -48.77 -6.56 7.96
N ASN A 8 -49.15 -5.49 8.67
CA ASN A 8 -48.48 -4.20 8.56
C ASN A 8 -47.01 -4.21 9.09
N ARG A 9 -46.72 -4.97 10.14
CA ARG A 9 -45.34 -5.13 10.64
C ARG A 9 -44.46 -5.88 9.62
N LEU A 10 -44.96 -6.94 9.01
CA LEU A 10 -44.21 -7.69 7.99
C LEU A 10 -43.96 -6.84 6.74
N TYR A 11 -44.94 -6.02 6.34
CA TYR A 11 -44.81 -5.13 5.17
C TYR A 11 -43.78 -4.05 5.41
N GLN A 12 -43.78 -3.42 6.60
CA GLN A 12 -42.77 -2.43 6.99
C GLN A 12 -41.35 -3.03 7.07
N SER A 13 -41.21 -4.24 7.62
CA SER A 13 -39.93 -4.93 7.72
C SER A 13 -39.33 -5.25 6.34
N ASN A 14 -40.15 -5.64 5.37
CA ASN A 14 -39.67 -5.91 4.00
C ASN A 14 -39.21 -4.64 3.27
N HIS A 15 -39.88 -3.50 3.46
CA HIS A 15 -39.46 -2.23 2.87
C HIS A 15 -38.14 -1.74 3.43
N ILE A 16 -37.93 -1.87 4.74
CA ILE A 16 -36.65 -1.51 5.38
C ILE A 16 -35.51 -2.39 4.86
N PHE A 17 -35.75 -3.68 4.70
CA PHE A 17 -34.76 -4.64 4.20
C PHE A 17 -34.36 -4.38 2.74
N VAL A 18 -35.33 -4.01 1.90
CA VAL A 18 -35.08 -3.65 0.48
C VAL A 18 -34.31 -2.34 0.40
N ALA A 19 -34.67 -1.31 1.17
CA ALA A 19 -33.95 -0.04 1.23
C ALA A 19 -32.50 -0.23 1.70
N PHE A 20 -32.29 -1.05 2.73
CA PHE A 20 -30.95 -1.35 3.24
C PHE A 20 -30.07 -2.06 2.19
N LYS A 21 -30.62 -3.02 1.42
CA LYS A 21 -29.91 -3.65 0.29
C LYS A 21 -29.54 -2.67 -0.81
N GLN A 22 -30.38 -1.71 -1.12
CA GLN A 22 -30.08 -0.69 -2.14
C GLN A 22 -28.99 0.28 -1.67
N ILE A 23 -29.03 0.69 -0.41
CA ILE A 23 -27.98 1.53 0.20
C ILE A 23 -26.63 0.80 0.20
N LEU A 24 -26.60 -0.47 0.62
CA LEU A 24 -25.39 -1.29 0.59
C LEU A 24 -24.82 -1.46 -0.82
N LYS A 25 -25.67 -1.70 -1.82
CA LYS A 25 -25.24 -1.74 -3.24
C LYS A 25 -24.63 -0.41 -3.68
N GLY A 26 -25.24 0.72 -3.32
CA GLY A 26 -24.73 2.05 -3.63
C GLY A 26 -23.35 2.31 -3.00
N ILE A 27 -23.18 1.93 -1.74
CA ILE A 27 -21.90 2.05 -1.02
C ILE A 27 -20.83 1.16 -1.65
N ILE A 28 -21.16 -0.09 -1.99
CA ILE A 28 -20.20 -1.01 -2.64
C ILE A 28 -19.77 -0.49 -4.01
N ILE A 29 -20.73 0.02 -4.81
CA ILE A 29 -20.44 0.61 -6.13
C ILE A 29 -19.57 1.87 -5.95
N ALA A 30 -19.88 2.75 -5.00
CA ALA A 30 -19.08 3.95 -4.70
C ALA A 30 -17.64 3.59 -4.26
N LEU A 31 -17.48 2.56 -3.42
CA LEU A 31 -16.17 2.05 -2.99
C LEU A 31 -15.39 1.43 -4.16
N LEU A 32 -16.07 0.73 -5.08
CA LEU A 32 -15.46 0.18 -6.30
C LEU A 32 -15.04 1.31 -7.27
N PHE A 33 -15.85 2.35 -7.42
CA PHE A 33 -15.51 3.52 -8.23
C PHE A 33 -14.39 4.35 -7.61
N PHE A 34 -14.33 4.48 -6.28
CA PHE A 34 -13.27 5.22 -5.59
C PHE A 34 -11.89 4.58 -5.79
N LYS A 35 -11.84 3.25 -5.95
CA LYS A 35 -10.60 2.51 -6.26
C LYS A 35 -10.11 2.74 -7.70
N PHE A 36 -10.92 3.32 -8.58
CA PHE A 36 -10.65 3.43 -10.02
C PHE A 36 -10.11 4.81 -10.48
N THR A 37 -9.99 5.78 -9.57
CA THR A 37 -9.59 7.15 -9.93
C THR A 37 -8.34 7.65 -9.22
N MET A 38 -7.50 6.73 -8.75
CA MET A 38 -6.28 7.09 -8.03
C MET A 38 -5.09 7.01 -8.98
N ASP A 39 -4.42 8.13 -9.20
CA ASP A 39 -3.17 8.14 -9.95
C ASP A 39 -2.07 7.46 -9.13
N ILE A 40 -1.13 6.83 -9.82
CA ILE A 40 -0.03 6.09 -9.20
C ILE A 40 1.29 6.69 -9.65
N ILE A 41 2.08 7.13 -8.69
CA ILE A 41 3.51 7.40 -8.89
C ILE A 41 4.27 6.12 -8.53
N PHE A 42 5.18 5.70 -9.38
CA PHE A 42 5.94 4.49 -9.14
C PHE A 42 7.45 4.72 -9.14
N ILE A 43 8.15 3.90 -8.37
CA ILE A 43 9.61 3.76 -8.37
C ILE A 43 9.88 2.31 -8.69
N GLN A 44 10.67 2.03 -9.74
CA GLN A 44 10.97 0.68 -10.18
C GLN A 44 12.46 0.41 -10.09
N GLY A 45 12.82 -0.74 -9.51
CA GLY A 45 14.19 -1.20 -9.48
C GLY A 45 15.12 -0.37 -8.58
N LEU A 46 14.64 0.21 -7.50
CA LEU A 46 15.48 0.92 -6.54
C LEU A 46 16.37 -0.07 -5.79
N LYS A 47 17.67 -0.07 -6.08
CA LYS A 47 18.68 -0.94 -5.50
C LYS A 47 19.31 -0.31 -4.28
N VAL A 48 19.41 -1.08 -3.21
CA VAL A 48 20.05 -0.66 -1.95
C VAL A 48 20.73 -1.84 -1.30
N ASP A 49 21.98 -1.65 -0.86
CA ASP A 49 22.70 -2.65 -0.07
C ASP A 49 22.36 -2.52 1.41
N THR A 50 22.08 -3.65 2.07
CA THR A 50 21.76 -3.70 3.50
C THR A 50 22.20 -5.04 4.11
N VAL A 51 22.23 -5.11 5.43
CA VAL A 51 22.38 -6.36 6.17
C VAL A 51 21.00 -6.95 6.43
N ILE A 52 20.68 -8.09 5.80
CA ILE A 52 19.35 -8.72 5.86
C ILE A 52 19.45 -10.23 5.89
N GLY A 53 18.77 -10.87 6.83
CA GLY A 53 18.72 -12.33 6.97
C GLY A 53 18.95 -12.81 8.40
N ILE A 54 18.67 -14.11 8.61
CA ILE A 54 18.69 -14.77 9.93
C ILE A 54 19.95 -15.58 10.20
N TYR A 55 20.72 -15.91 9.15
CA TYR A 55 21.90 -16.73 9.29
C TYR A 55 23.13 -15.91 9.67
N ASP A 56 24.03 -16.48 10.49
CA ASP A 56 25.23 -15.79 10.97
C ASP A 56 26.13 -15.24 9.86
N TRP A 57 26.18 -15.90 8.71
CA TRP A 57 26.95 -15.44 7.57
C TRP A 57 26.27 -14.23 6.88
N GLU A 58 24.94 -14.18 6.83
CA GLU A 58 24.18 -13.04 6.29
C GLU A 58 24.39 -11.78 7.12
N ARG A 59 24.57 -11.94 8.44
CA ARG A 59 24.84 -10.83 9.36
C ARG A 59 26.20 -10.17 9.17
N LYS A 60 27.09 -10.81 8.41
CA LYS A 60 28.46 -10.34 8.17
C LYS A 60 28.68 -9.73 6.80
N ILE A 61 27.67 -9.74 5.94
CA ILE A 61 27.74 -9.24 4.58
C ILE A 61 26.61 -8.25 4.31
N ARG A 62 26.82 -7.41 3.33
CA ARG A 62 25.76 -6.60 2.73
C ARG A 62 25.21 -7.31 1.50
N GLN A 63 23.90 -7.29 1.35
CA GLN A 63 23.19 -7.89 0.23
C GLN A 63 22.37 -6.82 -0.48
N GLU A 64 22.39 -6.80 -1.80
CA GLU A 64 21.56 -5.90 -2.59
C GLU A 64 20.11 -6.37 -2.51
N ILE A 65 19.22 -5.46 -2.12
CA ILE A 65 17.77 -5.62 -2.29
C ILE A 65 17.26 -4.70 -3.38
N VAL A 66 16.19 -5.10 -4.01
CA VAL A 66 15.51 -4.31 -5.05
C VAL A 66 14.10 -3.99 -4.59
N LEU A 67 13.73 -2.72 -4.67
CA LEU A 67 12.41 -2.22 -4.29
C LEU A 67 11.67 -1.72 -5.53
N ASP A 68 10.46 -2.25 -5.77
CA ASP A 68 9.48 -1.69 -6.67
C ASP A 68 8.33 -1.14 -5.81
N ILE A 69 8.00 0.13 -6.00
CA ILE A 69 7.08 0.87 -5.12
C ILE A 69 6.04 1.55 -5.97
N GLU A 70 4.76 1.36 -5.67
CA GLU A 70 3.64 2.08 -6.23
C GLU A 70 2.98 2.90 -5.11
N MET A 71 2.72 4.18 -5.36
CA MET A 71 2.19 5.12 -4.35
C MET A 71 1.02 5.89 -4.92
N SER A 72 -0.06 5.99 -4.17
CA SER A 72 -1.17 6.86 -4.55
C SER A 72 -0.76 8.33 -4.52
N ALA A 73 -1.19 9.08 -5.52
CA ALA A 73 -1.01 10.52 -5.59
C ALA A 73 -2.19 11.18 -6.31
N ASP A 74 -2.55 12.39 -5.91
CA ASP A 74 -3.35 13.27 -6.73
C ASP A 74 -2.41 14.16 -7.55
N ILE A 75 -2.29 13.87 -8.84
CA ILE A 75 -1.40 14.63 -9.74
C ILE A 75 -2.08 15.82 -10.39
N SER A 76 -3.38 16.04 -10.19
CA SER A 76 -4.18 17.01 -10.92
C SER A 76 -3.65 18.45 -10.79
N THR A 77 -3.32 18.87 -9.58
CA THR A 77 -2.78 20.21 -9.32
C THR A 77 -1.37 20.37 -9.90
N ALA A 78 -0.50 19.39 -9.67
CA ALA A 78 0.86 19.39 -10.23
C ALA A 78 0.84 19.43 -11.77
N ALA A 79 -0.03 18.63 -12.40
CA ALA A 79 -0.18 18.58 -13.86
C ALA A 79 -0.72 19.90 -14.45
N SER A 80 -1.58 20.61 -13.72
CA SER A 80 -2.17 21.88 -14.20
C SER A 80 -1.25 23.09 -14.02
N THR A 81 -0.39 23.07 -13.01
CA THR A 81 0.51 24.19 -12.67
C THR A 81 1.95 24.01 -13.11
N ASP A 82 2.36 22.78 -13.41
CA ASP A 82 3.75 22.38 -13.70
C ASP A 82 4.72 22.81 -12.57
N HIS A 83 4.28 22.72 -11.33
CA HIS A 83 5.04 23.18 -10.17
C HIS A 83 5.39 22.02 -9.23
N ILE A 84 6.67 21.87 -8.91
CA ILE A 84 7.21 20.76 -8.10
C ILE A 84 6.64 20.74 -6.68
N ASP A 85 6.32 21.89 -6.09
CA ASP A 85 5.77 22.00 -4.73
C ASP A 85 4.38 21.37 -4.59
N GLN A 86 3.71 21.09 -5.73
CA GLN A 86 2.41 20.43 -5.79
C GLN A 86 2.49 18.93 -6.11
N ALA A 87 3.71 18.40 -6.30
CA ALA A 87 3.94 17.02 -6.65
C ALA A 87 4.46 16.19 -5.47
N LEU A 88 4.14 14.90 -5.44
CA LEU A 88 4.81 13.97 -4.54
C LEU A 88 6.29 13.86 -4.91
N ASN A 89 7.18 14.33 -4.02
CA ASN A 89 8.61 14.36 -4.28
C ASN A 89 9.25 12.96 -4.13
N TYR A 90 9.15 12.16 -5.18
CA TYR A 90 9.73 10.81 -5.23
C TYR A 90 11.27 10.80 -5.09
N LYS A 91 11.97 11.90 -5.38
CA LYS A 91 13.42 12.02 -5.16
C LYS A 91 13.76 12.01 -3.67
N ASP A 92 13.01 12.73 -2.86
CA ASP A 92 13.20 12.75 -1.40
C ASP A 92 12.79 11.41 -0.78
N ILE A 93 11.74 10.78 -1.29
CA ILE A 93 11.38 9.40 -0.90
C ILE A 93 12.54 8.45 -1.16
N CYS A 94 13.08 8.43 -2.38
CA CYS A 94 14.23 7.58 -2.72
C CYS A 94 15.45 7.84 -1.81
N LYS A 95 15.77 9.10 -1.56
CA LYS A 95 16.87 9.48 -0.67
C LYS A 95 16.66 8.97 0.76
N ARG A 96 15.45 9.18 1.29
CA ARG A 96 15.07 8.74 2.64
C ARG A 96 15.12 7.22 2.79
N LEU A 97 14.57 6.51 1.80
CA LEU A 97 14.56 5.04 1.81
C LEU A 97 15.98 4.47 1.67
N ARG A 98 16.82 5.02 0.79
CA ARG A 98 18.22 4.58 0.65
C ARG A 98 18.97 4.69 1.96
N SER A 99 18.87 5.85 2.66
CA SER A 99 19.51 6.03 3.96
C SER A 99 18.98 5.02 4.98
N PHE A 100 17.65 4.92 5.14
CA PHE A 100 17.05 4.01 6.12
C PHE A 100 17.44 2.55 5.89
N VAL A 101 17.29 2.06 4.67
CA VAL A 101 17.57 0.67 4.31
C VAL A 101 19.06 0.37 4.43
N SER A 102 19.91 1.28 3.95
CA SER A 102 21.36 1.12 4.05
C SER A 102 21.86 1.00 5.50
N ASP A 103 21.24 1.74 6.41
CA ASP A 103 21.62 1.77 7.82
C ASP A 103 20.92 0.70 8.66
N SER A 104 20.02 -0.08 8.04
CA SER A 104 19.24 -1.12 8.73
C SER A 104 19.94 -2.47 8.78
N GLU A 105 19.56 -3.29 9.78
CA GLU A 105 20.08 -4.63 10.01
C GLU A 105 18.96 -5.62 10.38
N PHE A 106 17.85 -5.58 9.61
CA PHE A 106 16.71 -6.46 9.88
C PHE A 106 17.03 -7.92 9.60
N GLN A 107 16.42 -8.82 10.37
CA GLN A 107 16.49 -10.26 10.13
C GLN A 107 15.52 -10.70 9.03
N LEU A 108 14.33 -10.09 9.00
CA LEU A 108 13.22 -10.49 8.13
C LEU A 108 12.92 -9.42 7.08
N VAL A 109 12.76 -9.85 5.83
CA VAL A 109 12.33 -8.98 4.74
C VAL A 109 10.93 -8.43 4.97
N GLU A 110 10.08 -9.15 5.68
CA GLU A 110 8.73 -8.74 6.06
C GLU A 110 8.77 -7.51 6.97
N THR A 111 9.64 -7.50 7.98
CA THR A 111 9.80 -6.37 8.89
C THR A 111 10.33 -5.15 8.15
N LEU A 112 11.37 -5.34 7.32
CA LEU A 112 11.92 -4.25 6.51
C LEU A 112 10.87 -3.67 5.56
N ALA A 113 10.08 -4.52 4.91
CA ALA A 113 9.02 -4.06 4.00
C ALA A 113 7.94 -3.25 4.73
N GLU A 114 7.52 -3.69 5.92
CA GLU A 114 6.57 -2.96 6.75
C GLU A 114 7.08 -1.57 7.13
N GLU A 115 8.30 -1.47 7.62
CA GLU A 115 8.90 -0.20 8.00
C GLU A 115 9.05 0.77 6.82
N ILE A 116 9.42 0.27 5.64
CA ILE A 116 9.47 1.07 4.41
C ILE A 116 8.09 1.66 4.09
N CYS A 117 7.02 0.84 4.15
CA CYS A 117 5.66 1.33 3.91
C CYS A 117 5.24 2.37 4.94
N GLN A 118 5.57 2.16 6.22
CA GLN A 118 5.26 3.12 7.29
C GLN A 118 5.98 4.46 7.10
N ILE A 119 7.23 4.46 6.66
CA ILE A 119 7.96 5.68 6.32
C ILE A 119 7.26 6.45 5.21
N ILE A 120 6.89 5.76 4.11
CA ILE A 120 6.22 6.39 2.97
C ILE A 120 4.88 7.01 3.39
N ILE A 121 4.08 6.29 4.14
CA ILE A 121 2.77 6.75 4.60
C ILE A 121 2.91 7.92 5.58
N LYS A 122 3.72 7.78 6.62
CA LYS A 122 3.78 8.74 7.74
C LYS A 122 4.59 9.99 7.42
N GLU A 123 5.72 9.84 6.72
CA GLU A 123 6.62 10.98 6.47
C GLU A 123 6.24 11.75 5.20
N PHE A 124 5.60 11.08 4.21
CA PHE A 124 5.25 11.70 2.93
C PHE A 124 3.73 11.84 2.69
N GLY A 125 2.89 11.40 3.63
CA GLY A 125 1.44 11.57 3.57
C GLY A 125 0.75 10.75 2.48
N VAL A 126 1.39 9.68 2.00
CA VAL A 126 0.85 8.79 0.97
C VAL A 126 -0.30 7.97 1.55
N GLN A 127 -1.46 7.98 0.89
CA GLN A 127 -2.65 7.30 1.39
C GLN A 127 -2.65 5.79 1.16
N TRP A 128 -1.96 5.33 0.12
CA TRP A 128 -1.81 3.92 -0.22
C TRP A 128 -0.45 3.67 -0.86
N VAL A 129 0.18 2.59 -0.45
CA VAL A 129 1.45 2.12 -0.99
C VAL A 129 1.41 0.62 -1.23
N LYS A 130 1.95 0.19 -2.37
CA LYS A 130 2.27 -1.20 -2.66
C LYS A 130 3.77 -1.32 -2.86
N LEU A 131 4.37 -2.21 -2.11
CA LEU A 131 5.81 -2.46 -2.13
C LEU A 131 6.07 -3.91 -2.52
N LYS A 132 6.93 -4.12 -3.52
CA LYS A 132 7.61 -5.39 -3.77
C LYS A 132 9.06 -5.24 -3.35
N LEU A 133 9.47 -6.02 -2.36
CA LEU A 133 10.86 -6.14 -1.91
C LEU A 133 11.41 -7.47 -2.38
N ASN A 134 12.50 -7.44 -3.14
CA ASN A 134 13.19 -8.62 -3.64
C ASN A 134 14.60 -8.69 -3.04
N LYS A 135 14.94 -9.81 -2.40
CA LYS A 135 16.25 -10.09 -1.79
C LYS A 135 17.24 -10.75 -2.78
N GLY A 136 16.87 -10.85 -4.05
CA GLY A 136 17.72 -11.48 -5.06
C GLY A 136 17.79 -13.00 -4.92
N GLU A 137 18.93 -13.57 -5.27
CA GLU A 137 19.16 -15.02 -5.37
C GLU A 137 19.39 -15.69 -3.98
N ALA A 138 18.54 -15.40 -3.01
CA ALA A 138 18.65 -15.99 -1.67
C ALA A 138 18.37 -17.52 -1.65
N ILE A 139 17.76 -18.04 -2.71
CA ILE A 139 17.45 -19.49 -2.87
C ILE A 139 18.02 -19.96 -4.21
N THR A 140 18.81 -21.03 -4.19
CA THR A 140 19.37 -21.64 -5.38
C THR A 140 18.27 -22.03 -6.39
N GLY A 141 18.37 -21.53 -7.60
CA GLY A 141 17.42 -21.80 -8.69
C GLY A 141 16.19 -20.86 -8.72
N ALA A 142 16.11 -19.89 -7.83
CA ALA A 142 15.12 -18.81 -7.91
C ALA A 142 15.78 -17.51 -8.40
N GLU A 143 15.14 -16.79 -9.33
CA GLU A 143 15.59 -15.47 -9.78
C GLU A 143 15.44 -14.38 -8.70
N GLY A 144 14.64 -14.64 -7.70
CA GLY A 144 14.45 -13.73 -6.57
C GLY A 144 13.48 -14.27 -5.53
N VAL A 145 13.65 -13.80 -4.31
CA VAL A 145 12.81 -14.12 -3.15
C VAL A 145 12.49 -12.83 -2.42
N GLY A 146 11.26 -12.69 -1.96
CA GLY A 146 10.85 -11.49 -1.25
C GLY A 146 9.38 -11.46 -0.90
N VAL A 147 8.86 -10.26 -0.65
CA VAL A 147 7.46 -10.04 -0.27
C VAL A 147 6.83 -8.97 -1.15
N ILE A 148 5.51 -9.06 -1.34
CA ILE A 148 4.69 -7.99 -1.89
C ILE A 148 3.63 -7.67 -0.85
N ILE A 149 3.60 -6.42 -0.41
CA ILE A 149 2.63 -5.95 0.58
C ILE A 149 1.93 -4.68 0.11
N GLU A 150 0.71 -4.47 0.57
CA GLU A 150 -0.05 -3.24 0.38
C GLU A 150 -0.44 -2.67 1.74
N ARG A 151 -0.31 -1.34 1.92
CA ARG A 151 -0.70 -0.63 3.15
C ARG A 151 -1.45 0.65 2.80
N THR A 152 -2.35 1.01 3.69
CA THR A 152 -3.12 2.25 3.62
C THR A 152 -2.91 3.06 4.89
N MET A 153 -3.04 4.38 4.77
CA MET A 153 -3.11 5.26 5.94
C MET A 153 -4.38 4.91 6.74
N GLU A 154 -4.23 4.67 8.05
CA GLU A 154 -5.34 4.45 8.98
C GLU A 154 -5.98 5.78 9.42
#